data_f99430057195b28f6e05017d23f95540
#
_entry.id   f99430057195b28f6e05017d23f95540
#
_cell.length_a   1.000
_cell.length_b   1.000
_cell.length_c   1.000
_cell.angle_alpha   90.00
_cell.angle_beta   90.00
_cell.angle_gamma   90.00
#
_symmetry.space_group_name_H-M   'P 1'
#
loop_
_entity.id
_entity.type
_entity.pdbx_description
1 polymer ?
#
loop_
_entity_poly.entity_id
_entity_poly.type
_entity_poly.pdbx_seq_one_letter_code
_entity_poly.pdbx_strand_id
1 'polypeptide(L)'
;MGEAAAIARASADSARYPYTEADIRFMSGMIHHHAQAIKMAEWAPTHGASPAVIRLTERIINAQTDEITLMSNWLSARRRPVPEPNPTGMKMTMGGAEHVMLMPGMLTETQMNELDAARGEDFDRLFLTFMIQHHKGAVSMVRELFAARGAGQDETVFKFASDVEVDQTTEINRMVEMLFTLGSTSPSAPRRP
;
A
#
# COMPACT_ATOMS: atom_id res chain seq x y z
N MET A 1 26.27 -6.41 -5.20
CA MET A 1 26.31 -6.63 -6.67
C MET A 1 26.15 -5.28 -7.33
N GLY A 2 26.94 -4.97 -8.39
CA GLY A 2 26.94 -3.64 -8.99
C GLY A 2 25.71 -3.42 -9.89
N GLU A 3 25.35 -2.14 -10.10
CA GLU A 3 24.26 -1.68 -10.96
C GLU A 3 24.29 -2.31 -12.37
N ALA A 4 25.46 -2.40 -12.98
CA ALA A 4 25.63 -3.03 -14.30
C ALA A 4 25.18 -4.50 -14.33
N ALA A 5 25.42 -5.26 -13.26
CA ALA A 5 24.98 -6.65 -13.16
C ALA A 5 23.46 -6.76 -12.95
N ALA A 6 22.85 -5.81 -12.27
CA ALA A 6 21.40 -5.73 -12.11
C ALA A 6 20.71 -5.41 -13.44
N ILE A 7 21.23 -4.45 -14.20
CA ILE A 7 20.73 -4.08 -15.53
C ILE A 7 20.88 -5.25 -16.52
N ALA A 8 22.03 -5.93 -16.52
CA ALA A 8 22.25 -7.08 -17.41
C ALA A 8 21.28 -8.23 -17.13
N ARG A 9 21.01 -8.53 -15.85
CA ARG A 9 20.00 -9.52 -15.46
C ARG A 9 18.61 -9.09 -15.89
N ALA A 10 18.18 -7.86 -15.56
CA ALA A 10 16.88 -7.35 -15.95
C ALA A 10 16.66 -7.39 -17.47
N SER A 11 17.72 -7.13 -18.26
CA SER A 11 17.69 -7.23 -19.73
C SER A 11 17.49 -8.67 -20.19
N ALA A 12 18.20 -9.64 -19.59
CA ALA A 12 18.06 -11.05 -19.92
C ALA A 12 16.66 -11.59 -19.52
N ASP A 13 16.16 -11.22 -18.34
CA ASP A 13 14.82 -11.60 -17.85
C ASP A 13 13.72 -11.01 -18.75
N SER A 14 13.85 -9.74 -19.16
CA SER A 14 12.89 -9.09 -20.06
C SER A 14 12.87 -9.69 -21.49
N ALA A 15 13.97 -10.30 -21.93
CA ALA A 15 14.00 -11.02 -23.19
C ALA A 15 13.25 -12.36 -23.12
N ARG A 16 13.25 -12.99 -21.95
CA ARG A 16 12.57 -14.29 -21.69
C ARG A 16 11.12 -14.10 -21.21
N TYR A 17 10.89 -13.12 -20.36
CA TYR A 17 9.60 -12.80 -19.75
C TYR A 17 9.35 -11.29 -19.89
N PRO A 18 8.72 -10.86 -21.00
CA PRO A 18 8.56 -9.44 -21.27
C PRO A 18 7.61 -8.78 -20.26
N TYR A 19 8.00 -7.60 -19.81
CA TYR A 19 7.10 -6.73 -19.04
C TYR A 19 6.38 -5.75 -19.97
N THR A 20 5.26 -5.22 -19.51
CA THR A 20 4.38 -4.30 -20.24
C THR A 20 4.32 -2.94 -19.56
N GLU A 21 3.69 -1.96 -20.20
CA GLU A 21 3.38 -0.68 -19.56
C GLU A 21 2.39 -0.84 -18.38
N ALA A 22 1.59 -1.92 -18.33
CA ALA A 22 0.75 -2.22 -17.18
C ALA A 22 1.60 -2.62 -15.96
N ASP A 23 2.67 -3.40 -16.15
CA ASP A 23 3.61 -3.75 -15.08
C ASP A 23 4.30 -2.47 -14.54
N ILE A 24 4.73 -1.57 -15.44
CA ILE A 24 5.36 -0.31 -15.01
C ILE A 24 4.38 0.54 -14.22
N ARG A 25 3.13 0.68 -14.69
CA ARG A 25 2.11 1.45 -13.96
C ARG A 25 1.78 0.85 -12.61
N PHE A 26 1.70 -0.49 -12.52
CA PHE A 26 1.47 -1.20 -11.27
C PHE A 26 2.62 -0.93 -10.28
N MET A 27 3.87 -1.17 -10.67
CA MET A 27 5.04 -0.96 -9.81
C MET A 27 5.17 0.51 -9.37
N SER A 28 4.99 1.45 -10.30
CA SER A 28 5.06 2.89 -9.99
C SER A 28 3.91 3.37 -9.10
N GLY A 29 2.68 2.93 -9.37
CA GLY A 29 1.50 3.31 -8.59
C GLY A 29 1.53 2.74 -7.18
N MET A 30 2.00 1.49 -7.02
CA MET A 30 2.08 0.82 -5.73
C MET A 30 3.12 1.48 -4.80
N ILE A 31 4.16 2.13 -5.33
CA ILE A 31 5.09 2.95 -4.52
C ILE A 31 4.34 4.07 -3.78
N HIS A 32 3.46 4.81 -4.47
CA HIS A 32 2.67 5.87 -3.84
C HIS A 32 1.62 5.32 -2.89
N HIS A 33 1.00 4.20 -3.28
CA HIS A 33 0.04 3.49 -2.46
C HIS A 33 0.66 3.09 -1.12
N HIS A 34 1.79 2.41 -1.12
CA HIS A 34 2.51 2.00 0.08
C HIS A 34 3.00 3.19 0.93
N ALA A 35 3.44 4.26 0.29
CA ALA A 35 3.83 5.49 1.01
C ALA A 35 2.69 6.05 1.87
N GLN A 36 1.44 5.94 1.42
CA GLN A 36 0.29 6.38 2.22
C GLN A 36 0.04 5.46 3.42
N ALA A 37 0.12 4.14 3.26
CA ALA A 37 -0.04 3.22 4.37
C ALA A 37 1.03 3.42 5.45
N ILE A 38 2.29 3.61 5.04
CA ILE A 38 3.39 3.95 5.96
C ILE A 38 3.08 5.24 6.72
N LYS A 39 2.64 6.29 6.01
CA LYS A 39 2.28 7.57 6.63
C LYS A 39 1.17 7.44 7.67
N MET A 40 0.13 6.66 7.37
CA MET A 40 -0.95 6.36 8.32
C MET A 40 -0.45 5.58 9.54
N ALA A 41 0.43 4.60 9.30
CA ALA A 41 0.97 3.74 10.34
C ALA A 41 1.92 4.49 11.29
N GLU A 42 2.68 5.47 10.79
CA GLU A 42 3.59 6.31 11.58
C GLU A 42 2.87 7.15 12.66
N TRP A 43 1.57 7.40 12.52
CA TRP A 43 0.81 8.14 13.52
C TRP A 43 0.48 7.34 14.79
N ALA A 44 0.45 6.01 14.71
CA ALA A 44 0.00 5.16 15.81
C ALA A 44 0.69 5.44 17.16
N PRO A 45 2.03 5.58 17.26
CA PRO A 45 2.70 5.83 18.54
C PRO A 45 2.32 7.15 19.18
N THR A 46 2.03 8.20 18.38
CA THR A 46 1.75 9.57 18.86
C THR A 46 0.25 9.82 19.05
N HIS A 47 -0.60 8.97 18.50
CA HIS A 47 -2.06 9.09 18.53
C HIS A 47 -2.73 8.22 19.61
N GLY A 48 -1.92 7.60 20.49
CA GLY A 48 -2.43 6.80 21.60
C GLY A 48 -3.05 5.47 21.16
N ALA A 49 -2.56 4.91 20.06
CA ALA A 49 -3.01 3.61 19.57
C ALA A 49 -2.79 2.49 20.61
N SER A 50 -3.66 1.49 20.59
CA SER A 50 -3.50 0.30 21.41
C SER A 50 -2.25 -0.49 21.05
N PRO A 51 -1.68 -1.28 22.00
CA PRO A 51 -0.52 -2.12 21.72
C PRO A 51 -0.73 -3.10 20.57
N ALA A 52 -1.95 -3.51 20.29
CA ALA A 52 -2.29 -4.39 19.18
C ALA A 52 -2.15 -3.67 17.84
N VAL A 53 -2.64 -2.42 17.74
CA VAL A 53 -2.51 -1.57 16.55
C VAL A 53 -1.05 -1.17 16.34
N ILE A 54 -0.31 -0.80 17.39
CA ILE A 54 1.13 -0.48 17.29
C ILE A 54 1.90 -1.66 16.66
N ARG A 55 1.71 -2.89 17.14
CA ARG A 55 2.37 -4.06 16.54
C ARG A 55 1.96 -4.32 15.09
N LEU A 56 0.74 -4.00 14.70
CA LEU A 56 0.30 -4.08 13.33
C LEU A 56 1.00 -3.03 12.47
N THR A 57 1.03 -1.77 12.92
CA THR A 57 1.66 -0.67 12.18
C THR A 57 3.15 -0.86 11.98
N GLU A 58 3.89 -1.38 12.98
CA GLU A 58 5.31 -1.72 12.86
C GLU A 58 5.56 -2.74 11.74
N ARG A 59 4.70 -3.77 11.62
CA ARG A 59 4.82 -4.75 10.55
C ARG A 59 4.53 -4.16 9.18
N ILE A 60 3.47 -3.33 9.07
CA ILE A 60 3.10 -2.64 7.84
C ILE A 60 4.26 -1.75 7.38
N ILE A 61 4.83 -0.95 8.27
CA ILE A 61 5.96 -0.06 7.94
C ILE A 61 7.13 -0.87 7.39
N ASN A 62 7.55 -1.93 8.10
CA ASN A 62 8.69 -2.73 7.68
C ASN A 62 8.46 -3.41 6.33
N ALA A 63 7.35 -4.14 6.18
CA ALA A 63 7.03 -4.85 4.95
C ALA A 63 6.92 -3.90 3.75
N GLN A 64 6.13 -2.84 3.87
CA GLN A 64 5.89 -1.94 2.74
C GLN A 64 7.10 -1.05 2.40
N THR A 65 8.02 -0.80 3.33
CA THR A 65 9.31 -0.16 3.04
C THR A 65 10.20 -1.06 2.17
N ASP A 66 10.28 -2.35 2.51
CA ASP A 66 11.02 -3.33 1.71
C ASP A 66 10.40 -3.49 0.31
N GLU A 67 9.09 -3.49 0.21
CA GLU A 67 8.34 -3.57 -1.05
C GLU A 67 8.55 -2.33 -1.94
N ILE A 68 8.56 -1.12 -1.37
CA ILE A 68 8.93 0.11 -2.10
C ILE A 68 10.35 -0.02 -2.66
N THR A 69 11.28 -0.54 -1.87
CA THR A 69 12.67 -0.76 -2.31
C THR A 69 12.73 -1.77 -3.46
N LEU A 70 11.99 -2.87 -3.39
CA LEU A 70 11.89 -3.87 -4.46
C LEU A 70 11.37 -3.24 -5.75
N MET A 71 10.26 -2.49 -5.70
CA MET A 71 9.67 -1.84 -6.86
C MET A 71 10.60 -0.79 -7.48
N SER A 72 11.25 0.02 -6.65
CA SER A 72 12.21 1.03 -7.09
C SER A 72 13.41 0.40 -7.80
N ASN A 73 13.95 -0.69 -7.25
CA ASN A 73 15.05 -1.43 -7.87
C ASN A 73 14.62 -2.09 -9.20
N TRP A 74 13.40 -2.63 -9.27
CA TRP A 74 12.87 -3.22 -10.49
C TRP A 74 12.75 -2.20 -11.63
N LEU A 75 12.20 -1.01 -11.33
CA LEU A 75 12.06 0.10 -12.29
C LEU A 75 13.45 0.60 -12.74
N SER A 76 14.34 0.86 -11.78
CA SER A 76 15.70 1.36 -12.05
C SER A 76 16.50 0.41 -12.94
N ALA A 77 16.47 -0.91 -12.65
CA ALA A 77 17.17 -1.93 -13.44
C ALA A 77 16.67 -1.99 -14.90
N ARG A 78 15.44 -1.54 -15.16
CA ARG A 78 14.84 -1.45 -16.50
C ARG A 78 14.93 -0.06 -17.11
N ARG A 79 15.69 0.85 -16.47
CA ARG A 79 15.83 2.26 -16.87
C ARG A 79 14.50 2.98 -17.03
N ARG A 80 13.54 2.62 -16.18
CA ARG A 80 12.25 3.31 -16.07
C ARG A 80 12.32 4.37 -14.98
N PRO A 81 11.56 5.46 -15.09
CA PRO A 81 11.48 6.45 -14.02
C PRO A 81 11.06 5.81 -12.70
N VAL A 82 11.79 6.11 -11.63
CA VAL A 82 11.45 5.71 -10.27
C VAL A 82 10.76 6.90 -9.60
N PRO A 83 9.47 6.80 -9.26
CA PRO A 83 8.79 7.91 -8.60
C PRO A 83 9.27 8.05 -7.15
N GLU A 84 9.34 9.28 -6.67
CA GLU A 84 9.49 9.55 -5.23
C GLU A 84 8.22 9.10 -4.49
N PRO A 85 8.34 8.31 -3.41
CA PRO A 85 7.19 7.89 -2.63
C PRO A 85 6.37 9.08 -2.14
N ASN A 86 5.10 9.17 -2.53
CA ASN A 86 4.25 10.29 -2.16
C ASN A 86 2.92 9.81 -1.57
N PRO A 87 2.66 10.01 -0.26
CA PRO A 87 1.44 9.56 0.39
C PRO A 87 0.16 10.27 -0.07
N THR A 88 0.29 11.38 -0.78
CA THR A 88 -0.87 12.11 -1.32
C THR A 88 -1.33 11.59 -2.69
N GLY A 89 -0.60 10.67 -3.30
CA GLY A 89 -0.90 10.09 -4.62
C GLY A 89 0.11 10.48 -5.69
N MET A 90 -0.16 10.05 -6.92
CA MET A 90 0.69 10.33 -8.08
C MET A 90 0.43 11.72 -8.62
N LYS A 91 1.47 12.56 -8.72
CA LYS A 91 1.38 13.84 -9.40
C LYS A 91 1.43 13.66 -10.92
N MET A 92 0.51 14.28 -11.62
CA MET A 92 0.42 14.28 -13.07
C MET A 92 0.21 15.69 -13.59
N THR A 93 0.85 16.03 -14.70
CA THR A 93 0.60 17.30 -15.38
C THR A 93 -0.38 17.05 -16.54
N MET A 94 -1.55 17.61 -16.46
CA MET A 94 -2.57 17.56 -17.53
C MET A 94 -3.00 18.99 -17.90
N GLY A 95 -2.88 19.33 -19.17
CA GLY A 95 -3.26 20.67 -19.65
C GLY A 95 -2.48 21.83 -19.02
N GLY A 96 -1.25 21.58 -18.53
CA GLY A 96 -0.42 22.60 -17.87
C GLY A 96 -0.71 22.79 -16.38
N ALA A 97 -1.69 22.08 -15.81
CA ALA A 97 -1.97 22.06 -14.37
C ALA A 97 -1.49 20.75 -13.71
N GLU A 98 -1.00 20.86 -12.46
CA GLU A 98 -0.71 19.67 -11.65
C GLU A 98 -2.02 19.08 -11.10
N HIS A 99 -2.19 17.78 -11.31
CA HIS A 99 -3.28 16.98 -10.74
C HIS A 99 -2.68 15.87 -9.89
N VAL A 100 -3.37 15.52 -8.81
CA VAL A 100 -3.03 14.35 -8.00
C VAL A 100 -4.02 13.24 -8.31
N MET A 101 -3.50 12.09 -8.71
CA MET A 101 -4.28 10.88 -8.94
C MET A 101 -4.10 9.92 -7.76
N LEU A 102 -5.20 9.59 -7.10
CA LEU A 102 -5.20 8.55 -6.07
C LEU A 102 -5.31 7.17 -6.72
N MET A 103 -4.50 6.23 -6.24
CA MET A 103 -4.63 4.83 -6.60
C MET A 103 -5.88 4.23 -5.92
N PRO A 104 -6.45 3.13 -6.43
CA PRO A 104 -7.57 2.45 -5.80
C PRO A 104 -7.35 2.24 -4.30
N GLY A 105 -8.35 2.58 -3.49
CA GLY A 105 -8.31 2.42 -2.03
C GLY A 105 -7.53 3.47 -1.24
N MET A 106 -6.70 4.30 -1.89
CA MET A 106 -6.03 5.41 -1.19
C MET A 106 -7.05 6.35 -0.54
N LEU A 107 -6.68 6.88 0.61
CA LEU A 107 -7.46 7.85 1.35
C LEU A 107 -7.39 9.22 0.67
N THR A 108 -8.53 9.91 0.69
CA THR A 108 -8.60 11.33 0.35
C THR A 108 -7.93 12.17 1.44
N GLU A 109 -7.60 13.42 1.12
CA GLU A 109 -7.08 14.38 2.10
C GLU A 109 -8.01 14.52 3.32
N THR A 110 -9.33 14.55 3.09
CA THR A 110 -10.32 14.61 4.18
C THR A 110 -10.22 13.40 5.11
N GLN A 111 -10.12 12.20 4.58
CA GLN A 111 -9.96 10.97 5.39
C GLN A 111 -8.61 10.94 6.12
N MET A 112 -7.54 11.40 5.49
CA MET A 112 -6.23 11.52 6.14
C MET A 112 -6.28 12.50 7.31
N ASN A 113 -6.91 13.66 7.13
CA ASN A 113 -7.08 14.65 8.20
C ASN A 113 -7.98 14.13 9.34
N GLU A 114 -9.01 13.36 9.02
CA GLU A 114 -9.87 12.71 10.02
C GLU A 114 -9.07 11.71 10.88
N LEU A 115 -8.23 10.90 10.25
CA LEU A 115 -7.37 9.95 10.95
C LEU A 115 -6.32 10.66 11.82
N ASP A 116 -5.68 11.71 11.29
CA ASP A 116 -4.67 12.50 12.03
C ASP A 116 -5.28 13.27 13.23
N ALA A 117 -6.56 13.61 13.17
CA ALA A 117 -7.26 14.23 14.30
C ALA A 117 -7.67 13.25 15.40
N ALA A 118 -7.85 11.96 15.08
CA ALA A 118 -8.33 10.95 16.01
C ALA A 118 -7.28 10.52 17.04
N ARG A 119 -7.73 10.08 18.23
CA ARG A 119 -6.84 9.63 19.33
C ARG A 119 -7.43 8.39 20.02
N GLY A 120 -6.55 7.56 20.61
CA GLY A 120 -6.94 6.41 21.41
C GLY A 120 -7.77 5.41 20.62
N GLU A 121 -8.91 4.98 21.18
CA GLU A 121 -9.80 4.00 20.55
C GLU A 121 -10.41 4.51 19.23
N ASP A 122 -10.68 5.80 19.12
CA ASP A 122 -11.18 6.39 17.87
C ASP A 122 -10.13 6.33 16.76
N PHE A 123 -8.84 6.56 17.09
CA PHE A 123 -7.74 6.35 16.16
C PHE A 123 -7.67 4.89 15.73
N ASP A 124 -7.71 3.93 16.66
CA ASP A 124 -7.66 2.51 16.34
C ASP A 124 -8.79 2.11 15.38
N ARG A 125 -10.00 2.56 15.64
CA ARG A 125 -11.17 2.27 14.80
C ARG A 125 -11.04 2.83 13.40
N LEU A 126 -10.65 4.10 13.27
CA LEU A 126 -10.48 4.76 12.00
C LEU A 126 -9.29 4.17 11.23
N PHE A 127 -8.15 3.96 11.89
CA PHE A 127 -6.97 3.34 11.29
C PHE A 127 -7.31 1.97 10.69
N LEU A 128 -7.93 1.09 11.45
CA LEU A 128 -8.30 -0.24 10.97
C LEU A 128 -9.30 -0.16 9.80
N THR A 129 -10.31 0.71 9.89
CA THR A 129 -11.31 0.89 8.83
C THR A 129 -10.67 1.39 7.55
N PHE A 130 -9.85 2.41 7.63
CA PHE A 130 -9.20 3.02 6.47
C PHE A 130 -8.09 2.15 5.90
N MET A 131 -7.35 1.42 6.75
CA MET A 131 -6.33 0.49 6.27
C MET A 131 -6.96 -0.73 5.56
N ILE A 132 -8.13 -1.19 6.00
CA ILE A 132 -8.91 -2.20 5.26
C ILE A 132 -9.32 -1.68 3.87
N GLN A 133 -9.80 -0.43 3.78
CA GLN A 133 -10.12 0.20 2.50
C GLN A 133 -8.87 0.25 1.60
N HIS A 134 -7.75 0.69 2.15
CA HIS A 134 -6.48 0.83 1.46
C HIS A 134 -5.97 -0.53 0.93
N HIS A 135 -5.94 -1.55 1.75
CA HIS A 135 -5.53 -2.91 1.37
C HIS A 135 -6.42 -3.53 0.30
N LYS A 136 -7.75 -3.32 0.38
CA LYS A 136 -8.67 -3.73 -0.69
C LYS A 136 -8.34 -3.06 -2.02
N GLY A 137 -7.86 -1.83 -1.98
CA GLY A 137 -7.37 -1.11 -3.15
C GLY A 137 -6.15 -1.77 -3.77
N ALA A 138 -5.15 -2.16 -2.96
CA ALA A 138 -3.98 -2.87 -3.45
C ALA A 138 -4.35 -4.21 -4.12
N VAL A 139 -5.24 -4.99 -3.52
CA VAL A 139 -5.78 -6.23 -4.12
C VAL A 139 -6.50 -5.95 -5.45
N SER A 140 -7.21 -4.82 -5.55
CA SER A 140 -7.84 -4.40 -6.83
C SER A 140 -6.77 -4.11 -7.90
N MET A 141 -5.70 -3.40 -7.53
CA MET A 141 -4.58 -3.10 -8.44
C MET A 141 -3.89 -4.38 -8.95
N VAL A 142 -3.73 -5.39 -8.09
CA VAL A 142 -3.19 -6.70 -8.49
C VAL A 142 -4.10 -7.38 -9.51
N ARG A 143 -5.41 -7.37 -9.27
CA ARG A 143 -6.40 -7.95 -10.21
C ARG A 143 -6.43 -7.22 -11.55
N GLU A 144 -6.33 -5.90 -11.55
CA GLU A 144 -6.22 -5.10 -12.76
C GLU A 144 -4.95 -5.41 -13.53
N LEU A 145 -3.81 -5.61 -12.84
CA LEU A 145 -2.55 -6.03 -13.45
C LEU A 145 -2.73 -7.37 -14.18
N PHE A 146 -3.23 -8.40 -13.49
CA PHE A 146 -3.39 -9.74 -14.08
C PHE A 146 -4.49 -9.82 -15.14
N ALA A 147 -5.45 -8.89 -15.16
CA ALA A 147 -6.44 -8.76 -16.22
C ALA A 147 -5.87 -8.07 -17.48
N ALA A 148 -4.74 -7.34 -17.37
CA ALA A 148 -4.13 -6.67 -18.50
C ALA A 148 -3.39 -7.66 -19.39
N ARG A 149 -3.64 -7.58 -20.70
CA ARG A 149 -3.07 -8.52 -21.68
C ARG A 149 -1.54 -8.48 -21.65
N GLY A 150 -0.91 -9.62 -21.35
CA GLY A 150 0.55 -9.80 -21.36
C GLY A 150 1.26 -9.23 -20.13
N ALA A 151 0.53 -8.62 -19.18
CA ALA A 151 1.12 -8.17 -17.92
C ALA A 151 1.33 -9.33 -16.93
N GLY A 152 2.16 -9.10 -15.92
CA GLY A 152 2.46 -10.11 -14.89
C GLY A 152 3.25 -11.32 -15.41
N GLN A 153 3.96 -11.19 -16.55
CA GLN A 153 4.80 -12.27 -17.07
C GLN A 153 6.25 -12.18 -16.55
N ASP A 154 6.69 -10.99 -16.17
CA ASP A 154 7.97 -10.79 -15.49
C ASP A 154 7.95 -11.49 -14.13
N GLU A 155 8.96 -12.32 -13.85
CA GLU A 155 9.00 -13.17 -12.64
C GLU A 155 8.91 -12.35 -11.35
N THR A 156 9.60 -11.20 -11.30
CA THR A 156 9.57 -10.32 -10.12
C THR A 156 8.21 -9.69 -9.94
N VAL A 157 7.58 -9.21 -11.02
CA VAL A 157 6.24 -8.60 -10.96
C VAL A 157 5.20 -9.64 -10.57
N PHE A 158 5.24 -10.83 -11.18
CA PHE A 158 4.32 -11.93 -10.86
C PHE A 158 4.40 -12.31 -9.39
N LYS A 159 5.64 -12.57 -8.91
CA LYS A 159 5.85 -12.96 -7.52
C LYS A 159 5.39 -11.86 -6.57
N PHE A 160 5.83 -10.63 -6.78
CA PHE A 160 5.47 -9.49 -5.94
C PHE A 160 3.95 -9.27 -5.89
N ALA A 161 3.28 -9.23 -7.04
CA ALA A 161 1.83 -9.06 -7.09
C ALA A 161 1.07 -10.19 -6.38
N SER A 162 1.55 -11.43 -6.53
CA SER A 162 0.96 -12.59 -5.85
C SER A 162 1.16 -12.52 -4.32
N ASP A 163 2.34 -12.12 -3.87
CA ASP A 163 2.64 -11.95 -2.44
C ASP A 163 1.74 -10.82 -1.87
N VAL A 164 1.62 -9.68 -2.56
CA VAL A 164 0.72 -8.57 -2.16
C VAL A 164 -0.74 -9.04 -2.01
N GLU A 165 -1.27 -9.85 -2.96
CA GLU A 165 -2.65 -10.35 -2.87
C GLU A 165 -2.86 -11.19 -1.60
N VAL A 166 -1.94 -12.10 -1.30
CA VAL A 166 -2.02 -13.00 -0.15
C VAL A 166 -1.85 -12.24 1.17
N ASP A 167 -0.81 -11.43 1.26
CA ASP A 167 -0.44 -10.74 2.50
C ASP A 167 -1.48 -9.68 2.87
N GLN A 168 -1.92 -8.87 1.90
CA GLN A 168 -2.92 -7.84 2.15
C GLN A 168 -4.30 -8.43 2.44
N THR A 169 -4.67 -9.55 1.81
CA THR A 169 -5.91 -10.25 2.16
C THR A 169 -5.87 -10.82 3.59
N THR A 170 -4.72 -11.36 3.99
CA THR A 170 -4.51 -11.87 5.36
C THR A 170 -4.57 -10.73 6.39
N GLU A 171 -3.96 -9.59 6.09
CA GLU A 171 -4.02 -8.42 6.97
C GLU A 171 -5.43 -7.82 7.05
N ILE A 172 -6.20 -7.78 5.95
CA ILE A 172 -7.62 -7.38 5.97
C ILE A 172 -8.40 -8.23 6.98
N ASN A 173 -8.28 -9.56 6.90
CA ASN A 173 -9.00 -10.46 7.80
C ASN A 173 -8.63 -10.20 9.27
N ARG A 174 -7.34 -10.03 9.56
CA ARG A 174 -6.87 -9.69 10.90
C ARG A 174 -7.42 -8.34 11.39
N MET A 175 -7.43 -7.31 10.54
CA MET A 175 -7.97 -5.99 10.90
C MET A 175 -9.48 -6.05 11.15
N VAL A 176 -10.22 -6.85 10.40
CA VAL A 176 -11.67 -7.08 10.63
C VAL A 176 -11.89 -7.73 12.00
N GLU A 177 -11.10 -8.74 12.38
CA GLU A 177 -11.17 -9.36 13.71
C GLU A 177 -10.86 -8.36 14.83
N MET A 178 -9.85 -7.51 14.63
CA MET A 178 -9.50 -6.44 15.58
C MET A 178 -10.65 -5.44 15.74
N LEU A 179 -11.29 -4.99 14.65
CA LEU A 179 -12.45 -4.11 14.69
C LEU A 179 -13.63 -4.74 15.43
N PHE A 180 -13.90 -6.03 15.20
CA PHE A 180 -14.95 -6.75 15.92
C PHE A 180 -14.68 -6.79 17.42
N THR A 181 -13.43 -7.01 17.82
CA THR A 181 -13.01 -7.01 19.23
C THR A 181 -13.21 -5.65 19.89
N LEU A 182 -12.82 -4.55 19.21
CA LEU A 182 -13.03 -3.19 19.69
C LEU A 182 -14.53 -2.90 19.90
N GLY A 183 -15.39 -3.28 18.95
CA GLY A 183 -16.84 -3.10 19.08
C GLY A 183 -17.48 -3.91 20.22
N SER A 184 -16.87 -5.03 20.60
CA SER A 184 -17.38 -5.92 21.66
C SER A 184 -16.94 -5.47 23.06
N THR A 185 -15.89 -4.66 23.18
CA THR A 185 -15.35 -4.18 24.47
C THR A 185 -15.91 -2.82 24.90
N SER A 186 -16.71 -2.15 24.06
CA SER A 186 -17.42 -0.93 24.46
C SER A 186 -18.38 -1.25 25.62
N PRO A 187 -18.28 -0.56 26.79
CA PRO A 187 -19.16 -0.83 27.93
C PRO A 187 -20.63 -0.60 27.53
N SER A 188 -21.46 -1.61 27.72
CA SER A 188 -22.91 -1.43 27.61
C SER A 188 -23.30 -0.26 28.51
N ALA A 189 -23.98 0.74 27.95
CA ALA A 189 -24.51 1.87 28.70
C ALA A 189 -25.24 1.38 29.96
N PRO A 190 -25.09 2.05 31.12
CA PRO A 190 -25.76 1.62 32.36
C PRO A 190 -27.26 1.58 32.11
N ARG A 191 -27.88 0.43 32.37
CA ARG A 191 -29.35 0.32 32.41
C ARG A 191 -29.84 1.35 33.42
N ARG A 192 -30.56 2.36 32.96
CA ARG A 192 -31.26 3.27 33.86
C ARG A 192 -32.27 2.48 34.69
N PRO A 193 -32.35 2.73 36.00
CA PRO A 193 -33.32 2.09 36.89
C PRO A 193 -34.78 2.44 36.56
#